data_08d96cfdb464a896a2f6afbfd2abb771
#
_entry.id   08d96cfdb464a896a2f6afbfd2abb771
#
_cell.length_a   1.000
_cell.length_b   1.000
_cell.length_c   1.000
_cell.angle_alpha   90.00
_cell.angle_beta   90.00
_cell.angle_gamma   90.00
#
_symmetry.space_group_name_H-M   'P 1'
#
loop_
_entity.id
_entity.type
_entity.pdbx_description
1 polymer ?
#
loop_
_entity_poly.entity_id
_entity_poly.type
_entity_poly.pdbx_seq_one_letter_code
_entity_poly.pdbx_strand_id
1 'polypeptide(L)'
;KVKKGKTRSGELIGSIQVEYSKLKAINISKKLSPYLIDEYPILSIAASVAKGTTKMNGLEELRYKESDRIKSIHENLRKLKINCSVSKDDISITGSTINPNGGVKIKTFGDHRIAMSLKYEFNM
;
A
#
# COMPACT_ATOMS: atom_id res chain seq x y z
N LYS A 1 9.87 -15.54 3.46
CA LYS A 1 10.48 -16.47 2.48
C LYS A 1 9.37 -17.21 1.75
N VAL A 2 9.51 -17.36 0.44
CA VAL A 2 8.58 -18.14 -0.38
C VAL A 2 9.27 -19.46 -0.73
N LYS A 3 8.63 -20.58 -0.41
CA LYS A 3 9.07 -21.92 -0.83
C LYS A 3 8.13 -22.40 -1.95
N LYS A 4 8.66 -22.54 -3.15
CA LYS A 4 7.92 -23.14 -4.27
C LYS A 4 7.70 -24.61 -3.97
N GLY A 5 6.45 -25.05 -4.02
CA GLY A 5 6.05 -26.43 -3.86
C GLY A 5 5.87 -27.16 -5.18
N LYS A 6 5.16 -28.28 -5.14
CA LYS A 6 4.84 -29.09 -6.33
C LYS A 6 3.61 -28.51 -7.03
N THR A 7 3.50 -28.76 -8.34
CA THR A 7 2.28 -28.46 -9.09
C THR A 7 1.21 -29.51 -8.76
N ARG A 8 0.00 -29.04 -8.41
CA ARG A 8 -1.16 -29.90 -8.17
C ARG A 8 -2.33 -29.37 -8.99
N SER A 9 -2.95 -30.22 -9.77
CA SER A 9 -4.08 -29.86 -10.65
C SER A 9 -3.78 -28.65 -11.57
N GLY A 10 -2.55 -28.55 -12.09
CA GLY A 10 -2.11 -27.44 -12.96
C GLY A 10 -1.71 -26.15 -12.23
N GLU A 11 -1.91 -26.08 -10.92
CA GLU A 11 -1.55 -24.90 -10.12
C GLU A 11 -0.29 -25.12 -9.28
N LEU A 12 0.52 -24.08 -9.17
CA LEU A 12 1.71 -24.09 -8.32
C LEU A 12 1.32 -23.88 -6.87
N ILE A 13 1.57 -24.87 -6.03
CA ILE A 13 1.37 -24.78 -4.59
C ILE A 13 2.70 -24.48 -3.91
N GLY A 14 2.68 -23.63 -2.91
CA GLY A 14 3.85 -23.28 -2.13
C GLY A 14 3.47 -22.85 -0.72
N SER A 15 4.47 -22.55 0.09
CA SER A 15 4.31 -21.97 1.42
C SER A 15 4.99 -20.63 1.52
N ILE A 16 4.35 -19.71 2.24
CA ILE A 16 4.89 -18.38 2.52
C ILE A 16 5.14 -18.30 4.03
N GLN A 17 6.38 -18.04 4.39
CA GLN A 17 6.75 -17.77 5.78
C GLN A 17 6.95 -16.26 5.93
N VAL A 18 6.15 -15.64 6.80
CA VAL A 18 6.21 -14.22 7.12
C VAL A 18 6.71 -14.08 8.56
N GLU A 19 7.69 -13.23 8.78
CA GLU A 19 8.26 -12.91 10.08
C GLU A 19 8.24 -11.38 10.26
N TYR A 20 8.06 -10.93 11.50
CA TYR A 20 8.17 -9.51 11.81
C TYR A 20 9.54 -8.97 11.42
N SER A 21 9.56 -7.81 10.79
CA SER A 21 10.80 -7.10 10.47
C SER A 21 10.59 -5.59 10.45
N LYS A 22 11.66 -4.85 10.70
CA LYS A 22 11.67 -3.39 10.51
C LYS A 22 11.68 -3.09 9.01
N LEU A 23 10.59 -2.52 8.51
CA LEU A 23 10.44 -2.21 7.11
C LEU A 23 11.39 -1.08 6.69
N LYS A 24 11.89 -1.18 5.46
CA LYS A 24 12.70 -0.16 4.80
C LYS A 24 12.00 0.30 3.52
N ALA A 25 12.15 1.57 3.22
CA ALA A 25 11.61 2.16 2.00
C ALA A 25 12.19 1.49 0.75
N ILE A 26 11.39 1.40 -0.28
CA ILE A 26 11.74 0.85 -1.59
C ILE A 26 11.31 1.77 -2.73
N ASN A 27 11.86 1.54 -3.90
CA ASN A 27 11.41 2.18 -5.14
C ASN A 27 10.74 1.12 -6.01
N ILE A 28 9.43 1.25 -6.19
CA ILE A 28 8.63 0.37 -7.05
C ILE A 28 8.56 0.99 -8.44
N SER A 29 9.19 0.32 -9.40
CA SER A 29 9.24 0.80 -10.77
C SER A 29 7.90 0.65 -11.50
N LYS A 30 7.65 1.49 -12.49
CA LYS A 30 6.46 1.41 -13.36
C LYS A 30 6.26 0.01 -13.98
N LYS A 31 7.34 -0.74 -14.25
CA LYS A 31 7.26 -2.10 -14.81
C LYS A 31 6.57 -3.11 -13.89
N LEU A 32 6.57 -2.87 -12.57
CA LEU A 32 5.93 -3.72 -11.58
C LEU A 32 4.47 -3.34 -11.34
N SER A 33 4.05 -2.13 -11.72
CA SER A 33 2.71 -1.61 -11.44
C SER A 33 1.57 -2.53 -11.89
N PRO A 34 1.57 -3.12 -13.09
CA PRO A 34 0.47 -4.01 -13.51
C PRO A 34 0.32 -5.25 -12.63
N TYR A 35 1.40 -5.75 -12.05
CA TYR A 35 1.40 -6.94 -11.20
C TYR A 35 0.97 -6.65 -9.75
N LEU A 36 1.05 -5.38 -9.33
CA LEU A 36 0.78 -4.95 -7.96
C LEU A 36 -0.43 -4.02 -7.88
N ILE A 37 -1.15 -3.83 -8.98
CA ILE A 37 -2.11 -2.74 -9.13
C ILE A 37 -3.16 -2.70 -8.01
N ASP A 38 -3.63 -3.83 -7.56
CA ASP A 38 -4.63 -3.93 -6.49
C ASP A 38 -4.02 -3.91 -5.08
N GLU A 39 -2.69 -4.03 -4.96
CA GLU A 39 -2.00 -4.08 -3.68
C GLU A 39 -1.45 -2.70 -3.22
N TYR A 40 -1.51 -1.68 -4.07
CA TYR A 40 -1.00 -0.35 -3.73
C TYR A 40 -1.65 0.28 -2.49
N PRO A 41 -2.94 0.10 -2.20
CA PRO A 41 -3.51 0.59 -0.95
C PRO A 41 -2.81 0.04 0.28
N ILE A 42 -2.62 -1.29 0.38
CA ILE A 42 -1.93 -1.90 1.52
C ILE A 42 -0.42 -1.63 1.52
N LEU A 43 0.23 -1.56 0.35
CA LEU A 43 1.63 -1.17 0.23
C LEU A 43 1.87 0.26 0.71
N SER A 44 0.90 1.15 0.51
CA SER A 44 0.97 2.53 1.01
C SER A 44 0.97 2.58 2.54
N ILE A 45 0.23 1.67 3.18
CA ILE A 45 0.25 1.52 4.64
C ILE A 45 1.61 0.99 5.11
N ALA A 46 2.12 -0.06 4.47
CA ALA A 46 3.46 -0.57 4.79
C ALA A 46 4.54 0.50 4.60
N ALA A 47 4.42 1.33 3.56
CA ALA A 47 5.31 2.46 3.31
C ALA A 47 5.23 3.52 4.42
N SER A 48 4.05 3.72 5.02
CA SER A 48 3.84 4.73 6.08
C SER A 48 4.62 4.45 7.36
N VAL A 49 4.99 3.20 7.60
CA VAL A 49 5.78 2.75 8.76
C VAL A 49 7.20 2.30 8.39
N ALA A 50 7.56 2.34 7.12
CA ALA A 50 8.90 1.97 6.66
C ALA A 50 9.91 3.10 6.89
N LYS A 51 11.14 2.75 7.26
CA LYS A 51 12.21 3.75 7.39
C LYS A 51 12.63 4.28 6.01
N GLY A 52 12.44 5.58 5.77
CA GLY A 52 12.81 6.28 4.55
C GLY A 52 11.60 6.63 3.68
N THR A 53 11.83 6.96 2.40
CA THR A 53 10.80 7.36 1.45
C THR A 53 10.59 6.28 0.40
N THR A 54 9.42 5.64 0.43
CA THR A 54 8.98 4.70 -0.61
C THR A 54 8.42 5.48 -1.80
N LYS A 55 8.88 5.13 -2.99
CA LYS A 55 8.37 5.68 -4.26
C LYS A 55 7.65 4.61 -5.05
N MET A 56 6.46 4.94 -5.53
CA MET A 56 5.58 4.08 -6.33
C MET A 56 5.30 4.80 -7.64
N ASN A 57 5.74 4.25 -8.76
CA ASN A 57 5.76 4.95 -10.04
C ASN A 57 4.82 4.31 -11.05
N GLY A 58 4.19 5.15 -11.90
CA GLY A 58 3.37 4.71 -13.03
C GLY A 58 2.05 4.09 -12.60
N LEU A 59 1.32 4.77 -11.75
CA LEU A 59 0.08 4.31 -11.11
C LEU A 59 -1.18 4.82 -11.83
N GLU A 60 -1.09 5.23 -13.08
CA GLU A 60 -2.21 5.84 -13.80
C GLU A 60 -3.49 5.00 -13.77
N GLU A 61 -3.37 3.67 -13.79
CA GLU A 61 -4.51 2.75 -13.77
C GLU A 61 -5.29 2.79 -12.45
N LEU A 62 -4.66 3.18 -11.35
CA LEU A 62 -5.32 3.32 -10.04
C LEU A 62 -6.40 4.41 -10.02
N ARG A 63 -6.36 5.35 -10.95
CA ARG A 63 -7.39 6.40 -11.06
C ARG A 63 -8.74 5.89 -11.56
N TYR A 64 -8.73 4.74 -12.24
CA TYR A 64 -9.89 4.15 -12.93
C TYR A 64 -10.39 2.87 -12.25
N LYS A 65 -10.10 2.68 -10.95
CA LYS A 65 -10.61 1.58 -10.13
C LYS A 65 -11.98 1.95 -9.53
N GLU A 66 -12.44 1.29 -8.47
CA GLU A 66 -13.69 1.58 -7.77
C GLU A 66 -13.73 3.03 -7.25
N SER A 67 -12.57 3.60 -7.01
CA SER A 67 -12.34 5.02 -6.73
C SER A 67 -11.05 5.48 -7.42
N ASP A 68 -10.79 6.80 -7.48
CA ASP A 68 -9.43 7.28 -7.73
C ASP A 68 -8.56 6.92 -6.50
N ARG A 69 -7.91 5.76 -6.55
CA ARG A 69 -7.12 5.23 -5.44
C ARG A 69 -5.91 6.09 -5.11
N ILE A 70 -5.29 6.77 -6.10
CA ILE A 70 -4.21 7.72 -5.85
C ILE A 70 -4.70 8.84 -4.93
N LYS A 71 -5.82 9.45 -5.28
CA LYS A 71 -6.47 10.49 -4.48
C LYS A 71 -6.87 9.98 -3.10
N SER A 72 -7.48 8.80 -3.05
CA SER A 72 -7.96 8.18 -1.82
C SER A 72 -6.82 7.89 -0.83
N ILE A 73 -5.73 7.32 -1.32
CA ILE A 73 -4.51 7.07 -0.53
C ILE A 73 -3.93 8.39 -0.01
N HIS A 74 -3.74 9.36 -0.90
CA HIS A 74 -3.14 10.65 -0.54
C HIS A 74 -3.95 11.41 0.51
N GLU A 75 -5.28 11.55 0.32
CA GLU A 75 -6.15 12.25 1.26
C GLU A 75 -6.15 11.59 2.64
N ASN A 76 -6.23 10.28 2.71
CA ASN A 76 -6.30 9.56 3.99
C ASN A 76 -4.95 9.58 4.71
N LEU A 77 -3.83 9.35 4.03
CA LEU A 77 -2.51 9.43 4.64
C LEU A 77 -2.21 10.82 5.19
N ARG A 78 -2.61 11.88 4.47
CA ARG A 78 -2.46 13.25 4.97
C ARG A 78 -3.30 13.52 6.22
N LYS A 79 -4.53 13.00 6.31
CA LYS A 79 -5.33 13.10 7.53
C LYS A 79 -4.66 12.42 8.72
N LEU A 80 -3.97 11.32 8.47
CA LEU A 80 -3.17 10.59 9.46
C LEU A 80 -1.83 11.28 9.76
N LYS A 81 -1.57 12.47 9.19
CA LYS A 81 -0.33 13.23 9.32
C LYS A 81 0.91 12.50 8.80
N ILE A 82 0.70 11.56 7.87
CA ILE A 82 1.78 10.87 7.16
C ILE A 82 2.20 11.73 5.97
N ASN A 83 3.50 11.89 5.80
CA ASN A 83 4.07 12.65 4.68
C ASN A 83 3.89 11.86 3.37
N CYS A 84 2.92 12.29 2.58
CA CYS A 84 2.56 11.69 1.30
C CYS A 84 2.45 12.78 0.24
N SER A 85 3.16 12.62 -0.86
CA SER A 85 3.10 13.50 -2.02
C SER A 85 2.73 12.73 -3.28
N VAL A 86 2.01 13.39 -4.17
CA VAL A 86 1.61 12.87 -5.48
C VAL A 86 2.16 13.78 -6.55
N SER A 87 2.82 13.20 -7.54
CA SER A 87 3.29 13.90 -8.73
C SER A 87 2.79 13.16 -9.96
N LYS A 88 1.81 13.72 -10.65
CA LYS A 88 1.10 13.08 -11.75
C LYS A 88 0.52 11.72 -11.29
N ASP A 89 1.11 10.62 -11.74
CA ASP A 89 0.66 9.26 -11.44
C ASP A 89 1.65 8.50 -10.53
N ASP A 90 2.51 9.23 -9.83
CA ASP A 90 3.48 8.69 -8.90
C ASP A 90 3.13 9.10 -7.46
N ILE A 91 3.35 8.20 -6.52
CA ILE A 91 3.16 8.45 -5.08
C ILE A 91 4.50 8.29 -4.38
N SER A 92 4.83 9.25 -3.50
CA SER A 92 5.97 9.15 -2.57
C SER A 92 5.47 9.24 -1.14
N ILE A 93 5.85 8.27 -0.32
CA ILE A 93 5.44 8.18 1.09
C ILE A 93 6.68 8.10 1.95
N THR A 94 6.85 9.06 2.85
CA THR A 94 7.92 9.03 3.86
C THR A 94 7.36 8.45 5.14
N GLY A 95 7.89 7.30 5.52
CA GLY A 95 7.42 6.58 6.71
C GLY A 95 7.79 7.32 7.98
N SER A 96 6.91 7.23 8.96
CA SER A 96 7.08 7.81 10.29
C SER A 96 7.20 6.69 11.32
N THR A 97 8.12 6.86 12.26
CA THR A 97 8.23 5.98 13.45
C THR A 97 7.15 6.30 14.50
N ILE A 98 6.40 7.37 14.29
CA ILE A 98 5.31 7.77 15.17
C ILE A 98 4.06 7.05 14.69
N ASN A 99 3.47 6.22 15.55
CA ASN A 99 2.15 5.65 15.27
C ASN A 99 1.17 6.79 15.00
N PRO A 100 0.48 6.77 13.86
CA PRO A 100 -0.55 7.76 13.60
C PRO A 100 -1.57 7.73 14.73
N ASN A 101 -1.98 8.88 15.20
CA ASN A 101 -3.02 8.98 16.22
C ASN A 101 -4.31 8.32 15.70
N GLY A 102 -4.83 7.34 16.43
CA GLY A 102 -6.14 6.75 16.15
C GLY A 102 -7.26 7.78 16.22
N GLY A 103 -8.47 7.38 15.84
CA GLY A 103 -9.67 8.24 15.93
C GLY A 103 -9.88 9.18 14.73
N VAL A 104 -9.12 9.02 13.66
CA VAL A 104 -9.30 9.79 12.42
C VAL A 104 -10.36 9.14 11.53
N LYS A 105 -11.36 9.90 11.12
CA LYS A 105 -12.39 9.42 10.19
C LYS A 105 -11.81 9.27 8.78
N ILE A 106 -11.66 8.03 8.33
CA ILE A 106 -11.19 7.67 7.00
C ILE A 106 -12.31 7.81 5.97
N LYS A 107 -11.97 8.30 4.78
CA LYS A 107 -12.87 8.31 3.62
C LYS A 107 -12.56 7.11 2.74
N THR A 108 -13.49 6.17 2.65
CA THR A 108 -13.33 4.96 1.82
C THR A 108 -13.65 5.18 0.36
N PHE A 109 -14.45 6.20 0.04
CA PHE A 109 -14.95 6.48 -1.32
C PHE A 109 -15.69 5.29 -1.96
N GLY A 110 -16.28 4.40 -1.13
CA GLY A 110 -16.93 3.18 -1.59
C GLY A 110 -15.97 2.06 -2.02
N ASP A 111 -14.66 2.26 -1.88
CA ASP A 111 -13.63 1.31 -2.29
C ASP A 111 -13.27 0.38 -1.12
N HIS A 112 -13.54 -0.93 -1.29
CA HIS A 112 -13.30 -1.93 -0.26
C HIS A 112 -11.81 -2.12 0.04
N ARG A 113 -10.91 -1.96 -0.95
CA ARG A 113 -9.46 -2.07 -0.72
C ARG A 113 -8.91 -0.92 0.09
N ILE A 114 -9.42 0.29 -0.14
CA ILE A 114 -9.11 1.46 0.71
C ILE A 114 -9.62 1.24 2.14
N ALA A 115 -10.88 0.77 2.27
CA ALA A 115 -11.47 0.49 3.57
C ALA A 115 -10.68 -0.56 4.36
N MET A 116 -10.36 -1.69 3.74
CA MET A 116 -9.63 -2.79 4.37
C MET A 116 -8.21 -2.39 4.75
N SER A 117 -7.46 -1.76 3.85
CA SER A 117 -6.07 -1.38 4.09
C SER A 117 -5.93 -0.41 5.27
N LEU A 118 -6.81 0.58 5.39
CA LEU A 118 -6.74 1.58 6.45
C LEU A 118 -7.35 1.12 7.77
N LYS A 119 -8.26 0.13 7.76
CA LYS A 119 -8.86 -0.41 8.98
C LYS A 119 -7.88 -1.22 9.82
N TYR A 120 -7.05 -2.03 9.17
CA TYR A 120 -6.14 -2.94 9.87
C TYR A 120 -5.01 -2.22 10.63
N GLU A 121 -4.56 -1.07 10.14
CA GLU A 121 -3.36 -0.43 10.67
C GLU A 121 -3.65 0.55 11.81
N PHE A 122 -4.84 1.16 11.84
CA PHE A 122 -5.08 2.31 12.71
C PHE A 122 -6.18 2.10 13.76
N ASN A 123 -6.54 0.86 14.07
CA ASN A 123 -7.49 0.51 15.14
C ASN A 123 -8.66 1.49 15.23
N MET A 124 -9.44 1.53 14.14
CA MET A 124 -10.63 2.37 14.08
C MET A 124 -11.78 1.75 14.85
#